data_6ad55da08f028688aa00c4e400bb243c
#
_entry.id   6ad55da08f028688aa00c4e400bb243c
#
_cell.length_a   1.000
_cell.length_b   1.000
_cell.length_c   1.000
_cell.angle_alpha   90.00
_cell.angle_beta   90.00
_cell.angle_gamma   90.00
#
_symmetry.space_group_name_H-M   'P 1'
#
loop_
_entity.id
_entity.type
_entity.pdbx_description
1 polymer ?
#
loop_
_entity_poly.entity_id
_entity_poly.type
_entity_poly.pdbx_seq_one_letter_code
_entity_poly.pdbx_strand_id
1 'polypeptide(L)'
;MAKREILFEGTRYRLSYEMLRPHCEKTVLFLHGWGSTKESMKHAFNKTFPHCTHLYLDLPGFGDSSIEERILDSKAYATIVNAFLDALAIRPVMIVGHSFGGKVATLLHPEILVLLSSAGIVAPKSFKVRFKIALFKCFKPFFPKRFYRFFATKDVEGMSETMYEILKRVVNEDFSDIFAKIRSQTFIFWGKEDKATPLSSGEAIHALISGSRFLPLEGDHFFFLRNGETIEKIIMESLG
;
A
#
# COMPACT_ATOMS: atom_id res chain seq x y z
N MET A 1 14.60 6.56 12.83
CA MET A 1 13.24 6.83 12.38
C MET A 1 12.92 8.30 12.56
N ALA A 2 12.36 8.93 11.57
CA ALA A 2 11.94 10.33 11.61
C ALA A 2 10.40 10.41 11.69
N LYS A 3 9.89 11.53 12.18
CA LYS A 3 8.45 11.83 12.21
C LYS A 3 8.20 13.22 11.64
N ARG A 4 7.11 13.38 10.90
CA ARG A 4 6.68 14.68 10.36
C ARG A 4 5.24 14.96 10.74
N GLU A 5 4.95 16.14 11.24
CA GLU A 5 3.57 16.58 11.47
C GLU A 5 2.97 17.16 10.19
N ILE A 6 1.75 16.77 9.91
CA ILE A 6 0.94 17.19 8.76
C ILE A 6 -0.38 17.70 9.27
N LEU A 7 -0.79 18.86 8.81
CA LEU A 7 -2.13 19.40 9.06
C LEU A 7 -3.06 19.01 7.91
N PHE A 8 -4.11 18.27 8.21
CA PHE A 8 -5.16 17.92 7.26
C PHE A 8 -6.53 18.27 7.84
N GLU A 9 -7.24 19.20 7.20
CA GLU A 9 -8.56 19.68 7.59
C GLU A 9 -8.68 20.02 9.09
N GLY A 10 -7.70 20.78 9.62
CA GLY A 10 -7.64 21.19 11.01
C GLY A 10 -7.10 20.14 12.00
N THR A 11 -6.87 18.91 11.55
CA THR A 11 -6.37 17.81 12.38
C THR A 11 -4.88 17.56 12.12
N ARG A 12 -4.10 17.34 13.18
CA ARG A 12 -2.65 17.07 13.08
C ARG A 12 -2.40 15.57 13.05
N TYR A 13 -1.71 15.11 12.01
CA TYR A 13 -1.23 13.74 11.85
C TYR A 13 0.29 13.72 11.97
N ARG A 14 0.82 12.89 12.84
CA ARG A 14 2.27 12.67 12.97
C ARG A 14 2.65 11.39 12.24
N LEU A 15 3.29 11.54 11.08
CA LEU A 15 3.67 10.42 10.22
C LEU A 15 5.09 9.98 10.48
N SER A 16 5.27 8.68 10.69
CA SER A 16 6.57 8.03 10.87
C SER A 16 7.10 7.54 9.53
N TYR A 17 8.38 7.84 9.26
CA TYR A 17 9.01 7.45 8.01
C TYR A 17 10.49 7.12 8.20
N GLU A 18 11.04 6.47 7.20
CA GLU A 18 12.48 6.24 7.09
C GLU A 18 12.95 6.51 5.67
N MET A 19 14.12 7.14 5.54
CA MET A 19 14.77 7.37 4.26
C MET A 19 16.06 6.57 4.20
N LEU A 20 16.28 5.86 3.09
CA LEU A 20 17.56 5.27 2.75
C LEU A 20 18.16 6.04 1.56
N ARG A 21 19.47 6.20 1.56
CA ARG A 21 20.20 6.89 0.48
C ARG A 21 19.64 8.29 0.16
N PRO A 22 19.52 9.21 1.14
CA PRO A 22 18.80 10.48 0.98
C PRO A 22 19.47 11.48 0.00
N HIS A 23 20.63 11.13 -0.55
CA HIS A 23 21.38 11.97 -1.48
C HIS A 23 21.16 11.60 -2.95
N CYS A 24 20.34 10.59 -3.25
CA CYS A 24 19.99 10.26 -4.64
C CYS A 24 18.96 11.24 -5.19
N GLU A 25 19.11 11.62 -6.45
CA GLU A 25 18.22 12.57 -7.14
C GLU A 25 16.79 12.06 -7.26
N LYS A 26 16.64 10.78 -7.62
CA LYS A 26 15.33 10.13 -7.80
C LYS A 26 14.86 9.49 -6.49
N THR A 27 13.59 9.63 -6.17
CA THR A 27 12.98 9.03 -4.98
C THR A 27 11.93 8.00 -5.36
N VAL A 28 11.94 6.87 -4.65
CA VAL A 28 10.89 5.84 -4.68
C VAL A 28 10.17 5.88 -3.33
N LEU A 29 8.84 6.07 -3.36
CA LEU A 29 7.97 5.99 -2.18
C LEU A 29 7.39 4.58 -2.07
N PHE A 30 7.45 4.01 -0.87
CA PHE A 30 6.91 2.69 -0.56
C PHE A 30 5.75 2.79 0.44
N LEU A 31 4.58 2.29 0.05
CA LEU A 31 3.34 2.31 0.84
C LEU A 31 2.89 0.87 1.13
N HIS A 32 2.78 0.56 2.41
CA HIS A 32 2.38 -0.77 2.90
C HIS A 32 0.86 -1.00 2.84
N GLY A 33 0.45 -2.27 2.98
CA GLY A 33 -0.95 -2.67 3.05
C GLY A 33 -1.59 -2.44 4.43
N TRP A 34 -2.92 -2.63 4.52
CA TRP A 34 -3.66 -2.55 5.77
C TRP A 34 -3.09 -3.51 6.82
N GLY A 35 -2.95 -3.04 8.06
CA GLY A 35 -2.43 -3.84 9.17
C GLY A 35 -0.92 -4.15 9.10
N SER A 36 -0.21 -3.61 8.09
CA SER A 36 1.25 -3.70 7.95
C SER A 36 1.91 -2.38 8.37
N THR A 37 3.22 -2.28 8.18
CA THR A 37 4.02 -1.11 8.47
C THR A 37 5.07 -0.89 7.38
N LYS A 38 5.74 0.25 7.39
CA LYS A 38 6.89 0.56 6.51
C LYS A 38 7.99 -0.52 6.54
N GLU A 39 8.12 -1.24 7.66
CA GLU A 39 9.16 -2.26 7.82
C GLU A 39 8.97 -3.44 6.85
N SER A 40 7.74 -3.82 6.48
CA SER A 40 7.50 -4.87 5.50
C SER A 40 8.02 -4.49 4.10
N MET A 41 7.77 -3.24 3.69
CA MET A 41 8.25 -2.71 2.43
C MET A 41 9.78 -2.56 2.44
N LYS A 42 10.33 -2.07 3.54
CA LYS A 42 11.79 -1.95 3.72
C LYS A 42 12.46 -3.33 3.69
N HIS A 43 11.89 -4.34 4.33
CA HIS A 43 12.42 -5.71 4.30
C HIS A 43 12.53 -6.21 2.85
N ALA A 44 11.51 -5.99 2.03
CA ALA A 44 11.49 -6.44 0.65
C ALA A 44 12.43 -5.65 -0.29
N PHE A 45 12.56 -4.33 -0.08
CA PHE A 45 13.13 -3.43 -1.08
C PHE A 45 14.39 -2.67 -0.65
N ASN A 46 14.93 -2.87 0.56
CA ASN A 46 16.09 -2.09 1.04
C ASN A 46 17.36 -2.24 0.20
N LYS A 47 17.49 -3.35 -0.53
CA LYS A 47 18.64 -3.65 -1.41
C LYS A 47 18.41 -3.32 -2.88
N THR A 48 17.17 -2.97 -3.25
CA THR A 48 16.78 -2.66 -4.63
C THR A 48 17.01 -1.19 -4.97
N PHE A 49 16.84 -0.81 -6.23
CA PHE A 49 16.94 0.58 -6.73
C PHE A 49 18.11 1.35 -6.12
N PRO A 50 19.38 0.89 -6.29
CA PRO A 50 20.54 1.39 -5.55
C PRO A 50 20.85 2.87 -5.81
N HIS A 51 20.36 3.42 -6.92
CA HIS A 51 20.54 4.81 -7.34
C HIS A 51 19.35 5.72 -6.99
N CYS A 52 18.45 5.24 -6.13
CA CYS A 52 17.29 6.02 -5.68
C CYS A 52 17.31 6.21 -4.17
N THR A 53 16.80 7.36 -3.73
CA THR A 53 16.36 7.56 -2.36
C THR A 53 15.12 6.68 -2.13
N HIS A 54 15.11 5.88 -1.07
CA HIS A 54 13.91 5.16 -0.65
C HIS A 54 13.22 5.92 0.47
N LEU A 55 11.94 6.14 0.32
CA LEU A 55 11.08 6.73 1.33
C LEU A 55 10.04 5.69 1.76
N TYR A 56 10.20 5.15 2.96
CA TYR A 56 9.28 4.20 3.57
C TYR A 56 8.39 4.93 4.56
N LEU A 57 7.07 4.84 4.39
CA LEU A 57 6.10 5.59 5.17
C LEU A 57 5.16 4.64 5.91
N ASP A 58 4.96 4.87 7.22
CA ASP A 58 3.79 4.34 7.92
C ASP A 58 2.58 5.21 7.60
N LEU A 59 1.56 4.63 6.99
CA LEU A 59 0.30 5.32 6.74
C LEU A 59 -0.39 5.70 8.06
N PRO A 60 -1.25 6.74 8.11
CA PRO A 60 -1.99 7.12 9.31
C PRO A 60 -2.68 5.93 9.98
N GLY A 61 -2.47 5.76 11.29
CA GLY A 61 -3.04 4.67 12.08
C GLY A 61 -2.24 3.36 12.06
N PHE A 62 -1.08 3.33 11.39
CA PHE A 62 -0.23 2.15 11.33
C PHE A 62 1.19 2.46 11.80
N GLY A 63 1.87 1.41 12.29
CA GLY A 63 3.24 1.51 12.80
C GLY A 63 3.36 2.56 13.89
N ASP A 64 4.25 3.53 13.69
CA ASP A 64 4.49 4.64 14.61
C ASP A 64 3.80 5.95 14.17
N SER A 65 2.92 5.91 13.18
CA SER A 65 2.10 7.05 12.74
C SER A 65 0.85 7.18 13.59
N SER A 66 0.47 8.43 13.90
CA SER A 66 -0.76 8.69 14.67
C SER A 66 -2.02 8.44 13.83
N ILE A 67 -3.12 8.23 14.53
CA ILE A 67 -4.49 8.31 14.01
C ILE A 67 -5.31 9.15 14.97
N GLU A 68 -6.17 9.97 14.43
CA GLU A 68 -7.10 10.80 15.17
C GLU A 68 -8.53 10.25 15.01
N GLU A 69 -9.51 10.79 15.72
CA GLU A 69 -10.90 10.28 15.73
C GLU A 69 -11.66 10.46 14.40
N ARG A 70 -10.96 10.86 13.33
CA ARG A 70 -11.55 11.09 12.02
C ARG A 70 -11.55 9.83 11.17
N ILE A 71 -12.69 9.52 10.56
CA ILE A 71 -12.84 8.39 9.64
C ILE A 71 -12.31 8.80 8.26
N LEU A 72 -11.15 8.29 7.88
CA LEU A 72 -10.50 8.54 6.61
C LEU A 72 -11.01 7.58 5.53
N ASP A 73 -11.12 8.08 4.30
CA ASP A 73 -11.23 7.27 3.08
C ASP A 73 -9.90 7.23 2.34
N SER A 74 -9.80 6.46 1.25
CA SER A 74 -8.55 6.35 0.49
C SER A 74 -8.08 7.70 -0.08
N LYS A 75 -9.00 8.62 -0.40
CA LYS A 75 -8.66 9.98 -0.88
C LYS A 75 -8.05 10.82 0.23
N ALA A 76 -8.60 10.76 1.44
CA ALA A 76 -8.04 11.43 2.61
C ALA A 76 -6.62 10.93 2.91
N TYR A 77 -6.38 9.60 2.87
CA TYR A 77 -5.03 9.04 2.98
C TYR A 77 -4.09 9.62 1.93
N ALA A 78 -4.49 9.64 0.66
CA ALA A 78 -3.66 10.19 -0.41
C ALA A 78 -3.38 11.69 -0.20
N THR A 79 -4.37 12.47 0.25
CA THR A 79 -4.18 13.90 0.55
C THR A 79 -3.18 14.11 1.69
N ILE A 80 -3.26 13.32 2.76
CA ILE A 80 -2.31 13.37 3.88
C ILE A 80 -0.91 12.99 3.41
N VAL A 81 -0.77 11.96 2.55
CA VAL A 81 0.53 11.56 1.99
C VAL A 81 1.07 12.65 1.06
N ASN A 82 0.26 13.29 0.23
CA ASN A 82 0.69 14.43 -0.59
C ASN A 82 1.19 15.60 0.27
N ALA A 83 0.45 15.98 1.31
CA ALA A 83 0.88 17.02 2.24
C ALA A 83 2.20 16.66 2.96
N PHE A 84 2.40 15.37 3.26
CA PHE A 84 3.67 14.88 3.81
C PHE A 84 4.82 15.02 2.81
N LEU A 85 4.61 14.66 1.57
CA LEU A 85 5.61 14.80 0.49
C LEU A 85 5.94 16.27 0.26
N ASP A 86 4.94 17.15 0.25
CA ASP A 86 5.12 18.61 0.15
C ASP A 86 5.95 19.16 1.30
N ALA A 87 5.67 18.71 2.54
CA ALA A 87 6.40 19.15 3.74
C ALA A 87 7.86 18.66 3.78
N LEU A 88 8.21 17.65 2.98
CA LEU A 88 9.59 17.18 2.78
C LEU A 88 10.22 17.76 1.49
N ALA A 89 9.47 18.51 0.68
CA ALA A 89 9.85 18.96 -0.67
C ALA A 89 10.30 17.79 -1.58
N ILE A 90 9.62 16.64 -1.49
CA ILE A 90 9.92 15.43 -2.25
C ILE A 90 8.84 15.20 -3.31
N ARG A 91 9.28 14.84 -4.53
CA ARG A 91 8.42 14.36 -5.62
C ARG A 91 8.92 12.99 -6.07
N PRO A 92 8.28 11.90 -5.60
CA PRO A 92 8.70 10.55 -5.99
C PRO A 92 8.47 10.34 -7.49
N VAL A 93 9.47 9.84 -8.20
CA VAL A 93 9.32 9.41 -9.61
C VAL A 93 8.56 8.10 -9.71
N MET A 94 8.66 7.27 -8.67
CA MET A 94 8.01 5.97 -8.58
C MET A 94 7.31 5.82 -7.22
N ILE A 95 6.11 5.26 -7.23
CA ILE A 95 5.41 4.86 -6.01
C ILE A 95 5.07 3.38 -6.07
N VAL A 96 5.54 2.63 -5.09
CA VAL A 96 5.28 1.20 -4.91
C VAL A 96 4.25 1.02 -3.80
N GLY A 97 3.08 0.49 -4.14
CA GLY A 97 1.99 0.32 -3.19
C GLY A 97 1.52 -1.13 -3.08
N HIS A 98 1.50 -1.67 -1.86
CA HIS A 98 0.96 -2.99 -1.56
C HIS A 98 -0.48 -2.92 -1.06
N SER A 99 -1.37 -3.73 -1.62
CA SER A 99 -2.76 -3.90 -1.16
C SER A 99 -3.48 -2.56 -0.98
N PHE A 100 -3.83 -2.14 0.24
CA PHE A 100 -4.40 -0.82 0.54
C PHE A 100 -3.46 0.33 0.12
N GLY A 101 -2.16 0.19 0.34
CA GLY A 101 -1.15 1.14 -0.13
C GLY A 101 -1.16 1.32 -1.65
N GLY A 102 -1.57 0.30 -2.41
CA GLY A 102 -1.77 0.38 -3.86
C GLY A 102 -2.90 1.34 -4.25
N LYS A 103 -4.02 1.34 -3.50
CA LYS A 103 -5.10 2.32 -3.67
C LYS A 103 -4.62 3.75 -3.43
N VAL A 104 -3.88 3.94 -2.33
CA VAL A 104 -3.31 5.26 -2.01
C VAL A 104 -2.31 5.70 -3.08
N ALA A 105 -1.40 4.80 -3.50
CA ALA A 105 -0.42 5.06 -4.57
C ALA A 105 -1.09 5.47 -5.89
N THR A 106 -2.19 4.82 -6.25
CA THR A 106 -2.96 5.13 -7.46
C THR A 106 -3.50 6.57 -7.44
N LEU A 107 -3.94 7.07 -6.29
CA LEU A 107 -4.48 8.43 -6.13
C LEU A 107 -3.41 9.52 -6.09
N LEU A 108 -2.13 9.16 -5.94
CA LEU A 108 -1.01 10.10 -5.95
C LEU A 108 -0.50 10.41 -7.35
N HIS A 109 -0.97 9.71 -8.37
CA HIS A 109 -0.64 9.90 -9.79
C HIS A 109 0.87 10.05 -10.08
N PRO A 110 1.73 9.11 -9.66
CA PRO A 110 3.16 9.17 -9.94
C PRO A 110 3.45 8.98 -11.45
N GLU A 111 4.68 9.30 -11.86
CA GLU A 111 5.15 8.96 -13.19
C GLU A 111 5.17 7.43 -13.40
N ILE A 112 5.73 6.70 -12.44
CA ILE A 112 5.77 5.22 -12.44
C ILE A 112 4.97 4.70 -11.25
N LEU A 113 3.93 3.90 -11.53
CA LEU A 113 3.08 3.26 -10.53
C LEU A 113 3.38 1.75 -10.48
N VAL A 114 3.71 1.26 -9.29
CA VAL A 114 3.92 -0.17 -9.05
C VAL A 114 2.89 -0.68 -8.05
N LEU A 115 2.04 -1.58 -8.51
CA LEU A 115 0.98 -2.20 -7.72
C LEU A 115 1.38 -3.63 -7.34
N LEU A 116 1.42 -3.91 -6.04
CA LEU A 116 1.72 -5.22 -5.48
C LEU A 116 0.45 -5.80 -4.86
N SER A 117 -0.21 -6.76 -5.50
CA SER A 117 -1.48 -7.35 -5.03
C SER A 117 -2.46 -6.27 -4.52
N SER A 118 -2.68 -5.24 -5.33
CA SER A 118 -3.44 -4.04 -4.92
C SER A 118 -4.88 -4.36 -4.61
N ALA A 119 -5.44 -3.72 -3.58
CA ALA A 119 -6.88 -3.63 -3.41
C ALA A 119 -7.48 -2.65 -4.43
N GLY A 120 -8.80 -2.65 -4.58
CA GLY A 120 -9.52 -1.67 -5.41
C GLY A 120 -10.59 -2.25 -6.31
N ILE A 121 -10.57 -3.56 -6.58
CA ILE A 121 -11.68 -4.24 -7.24
C ILE A 121 -12.60 -4.80 -6.17
N VAL A 122 -13.85 -4.33 -6.14
CA VAL A 122 -14.86 -4.81 -5.19
C VAL A 122 -15.49 -6.08 -5.73
N ALA A 123 -15.17 -7.22 -5.10
CA ALA A 123 -15.78 -8.49 -5.43
C ALA A 123 -17.28 -8.53 -5.03
N PRO A 124 -18.13 -9.35 -5.70
CA PRO A 124 -19.53 -9.55 -5.32
C PRO A 124 -19.71 -9.88 -3.83
N LYS A 125 -20.86 -9.49 -3.24
CA LYS A 125 -21.12 -9.49 -1.77
C LYS A 125 -20.70 -10.74 -0.99
N SER A 126 -20.73 -11.94 -1.59
CA SER A 126 -20.29 -13.19 -0.96
C SER A 126 -18.77 -13.24 -0.67
N PHE A 127 -17.97 -12.48 -1.41
CA PHE A 127 -16.51 -12.40 -1.26
C PHE A 127 -16.08 -11.46 -0.12
N LYS A 128 -16.88 -10.46 0.28
CA LYS A 128 -16.53 -9.50 1.32
C LYS A 128 -16.26 -10.15 2.68
N VAL A 129 -17.03 -11.16 3.03
CA VAL A 129 -16.83 -11.92 4.28
C VAL A 129 -15.57 -12.80 4.15
N ARG A 130 -15.36 -13.43 2.99
CA ARG A 130 -14.17 -14.24 2.73
C ARG A 130 -12.89 -13.39 2.68
N PHE A 131 -12.98 -12.16 2.16
CA PHE A 131 -11.87 -11.21 2.13
C PHE A 131 -11.42 -10.81 3.55
N LYS A 132 -12.36 -10.48 4.45
CA LYS A 132 -12.02 -10.21 5.86
C LYS A 132 -11.29 -11.38 6.51
N ILE A 133 -11.79 -12.60 6.29
CA ILE A 133 -11.20 -13.82 6.86
C ILE A 133 -9.84 -14.12 6.22
N ALA A 134 -9.70 -13.92 4.90
CA ALA A 134 -8.44 -14.16 4.19
C ALA A 134 -7.38 -13.13 4.57
N LEU A 135 -7.74 -11.85 4.65
CA LEU A 135 -6.86 -10.78 5.12
C LEU A 135 -6.33 -11.11 6.53
N PHE A 136 -7.22 -11.51 7.43
CA PHE A 136 -6.85 -11.96 8.76
C PHE A 136 -5.88 -13.16 8.76
N LYS A 137 -6.17 -14.18 7.94
CA LYS A 137 -5.31 -15.37 7.85
C LYS A 137 -3.94 -15.08 7.23
N CYS A 138 -3.85 -14.17 6.27
CA CYS A 138 -2.60 -13.76 5.63
C CYS A 138 -1.70 -12.97 6.61
N PHE A 139 -2.28 -12.16 7.48
CA PHE A 139 -1.51 -11.39 8.46
C PHE A 139 -1.03 -12.23 9.65
N LYS A 140 -1.72 -13.35 9.94
CA LYS A 140 -1.47 -14.21 11.10
C LYS A 140 0.00 -14.66 11.31
N PRO A 141 0.78 -15.08 10.30
CA PRO A 141 2.15 -15.56 10.49
C PRO A 141 3.20 -14.46 10.78
N PHE A 142 2.91 -13.20 10.41
CA PHE A 142 3.90 -12.11 10.40
C PHE A 142 3.84 -11.20 11.63
N PHE A 143 2.85 -11.42 12.51
CA PHE A 143 2.68 -10.58 13.70
C PHE A 143 2.91 -11.34 15.00
N PRO A 144 3.58 -10.72 16.01
CA PRO A 144 3.66 -11.25 17.36
C PRO A 144 2.27 -11.54 17.93
N LYS A 145 2.15 -12.55 18.82
CA LYS A 145 0.87 -12.95 19.44
C LYS A 145 0.05 -11.78 20.01
N ARG A 146 0.68 -10.69 20.37
CA ARG A 146 0.07 -9.44 20.84
C ARG A 146 -0.81 -8.75 19.77
N PHE A 147 -0.52 -8.97 18.48
CA PHE A 147 -1.26 -8.42 17.35
C PHE A 147 -2.50 -9.24 16.97
N TYR A 148 -2.58 -10.53 17.39
CA TYR A 148 -3.77 -11.36 17.13
C TYR A 148 -5.03 -10.82 17.81
N ARG A 149 -4.87 -10.03 18.88
CA ARG A 149 -5.98 -9.37 19.58
C ARG A 149 -6.71 -8.35 18.73
N PHE A 150 -6.12 -7.91 17.60
CA PHE A 150 -6.70 -6.91 16.70
C PHE A 150 -7.71 -7.47 15.68
N PHE A 151 -7.78 -8.79 15.44
CA PHE A 151 -8.47 -9.32 14.26
C PHE A 151 -9.50 -10.46 14.52
N ALA A 152 -9.62 -11.01 15.72
CA ALA A 152 -10.68 -11.96 15.99
C ALA A 152 -12.01 -11.23 16.29
N THR A 153 -13.15 -11.88 16.11
CA THR A 153 -14.48 -11.28 16.32
C THR A 153 -14.79 -10.94 17.79
N LYS A 154 -13.98 -11.47 18.75
CA LYS A 154 -13.78 -10.95 20.11
C LYS A 154 -12.61 -9.96 20.20
N ASP A 155 -11.82 -9.78 19.16
CA ASP A 155 -10.55 -9.07 19.04
C ASP A 155 -10.70 -7.68 18.39
N VAL A 156 -11.90 -7.25 18.09
CA VAL A 156 -12.26 -5.85 17.90
C VAL A 156 -12.00 -5.04 19.18
N GLU A 157 -11.82 -5.72 20.32
CA GLU A 157 -11.45 -5.11 21.61
C GLU A 157 -10.07 -4.43 21.65
N GLY A 158 -9.25 -4.54 20.60
CA GLY A 158 -7.93 -3.91 20.53
C GLY A 158 -7.75 -2.95 19.35
N MET A 159 -8.64 -2.94 18.37
CA MET A 159 -8.64 -1.95 17.29
C MET A 159 -9.48 -0.76 17.75
N SER A 160 -8.95 0.47 17.59
CA SER A 160 -9.78 1.64 17.87
C SER A 160 -11.02 1.63 16.98
N GLU A 161 -12.14 2.13 17.50
CA GLU A 161 -13.40 2.22 16.76
C GLU A 161 -13.20 2.98 15.44
N THR A 162 -12.39 4.03 15.48
CA THR A 162 -11.98 4.80 14.30
C THR A 162 -11.35 3.93 13.21
N MET A 163 -10.36 3.10 13.56
CA MET A 163 -9.69 2.24 12.58
C MET A 163 -10.64 1.17 12.01
N TYR A 164 -11.56 0.67 12.81
CA TYR A 164 -12.57 -0.26 12.33
C TYR A 164 -13.54 0.39 11.32
N GLU A 165 -14.00 1.61 11.60
CA GLU A 165 -14.84 2.36 10.66
C GLU A 165 -14.09 2.74 9.37
N ILE A 166 -12.81 3.11 9.49
CA ILE A 166 -11.94 3.33 8.33
C ILE A 166 -11.83 2.06 7.49
N LEU A 167 -11.56 0.90 8.12
CA LEU A 167 -11.48 -0.39 7.41
C LEU A 167 -12.76 -0.68 6.63
N LYS A 168 -13.93 -0.52 7.27
CA LYS A 168 -15.23 -0.74 6.62
C LYS A 168 -15.41 0.18 5.41
N ARG A 169 -14.94 1.41 5.50
CA ARG A 169 -15.01 2.39 4.41
C ARG A 169 -14.09 1.97 3.27
N VAL A 170 -12.78 1.81 3.54
CA VAL A 170 -11.79 1.59 2.49
C VAL A 170 -11.93 0.24 1.76
N VAL A 171 -12.42 -0.82 2.42
CA VAL A 171 -12.65 -2.10 1.74
C VAL A 171 -13.87 -2.11 0.80
N ASN A 172 -14.75 -1.12 0.93
CA ASN A 172 -15.96 -1.00 0.12
C ASN A 172 -15.81 -0.01 -1.05
N GLU A 173 -14.69 0.69 -1.16
CA GLU A 173 -14.42 1.60 -2.26
C GLU A 173 -14.01 0.83 -3.51
N ASP A 174 -14.79 0.97 -4.58
CA ASP A 174 -14.45 0.48 -5.91
C ASP A 174 -13.59 1.51 -6.65
N PHE A 175 -12.47 1.06 -7.19
CA PHE A 175 -11.49 1.89 -7.89
C PHE A 175 -11.51 1.70 -9.40
N SER A 176 -12.46 0.96 -9.93
CA SER A 176 -12.51 0.62 -11.37
C SER A 176 -12.44 1.88 -12.24
N ASP A 177 -13.25 2.91 -11.93
CA ASP A 177 -13.25 4.18 -12.66
C ASP A 177 -11.96 4.99 -12.49
N ILE A 178 -11.26 4.80 -11.38
CA ILE A 178 -9.99 5.47 -11.07
C ILE A 178 -8.88 4.78 -11.87
N PHE A 179 -8.82 3.45 -11.84
CA PHE A 179 -7.85 2.67 -12.61
C PHE A 179 -7.96 2.96 -14.12
N ALA A 180 -9.17 3.07 -14.66
CA ALA A 180 -9.40 3.38 -16.08
C ALA A 180 -8.86 4.77 -16.50
N LYS A 181 -8.62 5.67 -15.55
CA LYS A 181 -8.12 7.02 -15.79
C LYS A 181 -6.62 7.18 -15.56
N ILE A 182 -5.93 6.13 -15.11
CA ILE A 182 -4.49 6.17 -14.85
C ILE A 182 -3.72 6.41 -16.15
N ARG A 183 -2.70 7.27 -16.05
CA ARG A 183 -1.78 7.62 -17.16
C ARG A 183 -0.32 7.28 -16.83
N SER A 184 -0.06 6.88 -15.59
CA SER A 184 1.25 6.44 -15.11
C SER A 184 1.73 5.23 -15.91
N GLN A 185 3.04 5.13 -16.16
CA GLN A 185 3.63 3.85 -16.55
C GLN A 185 3.43 2.87 -15.41
N THR A 186 2.60 1.83 -15.64
CA THR A 186 2.09 0.99 -14.56
C THR A 186 2.58 -0.45 -14.66
N PHE A 187 3.17 -0.93 -13.57
CA PHE A 187 3.54 -2.32 -13.36
C PHE A 187 2.65 -2.92 -12.28
N ILE A 188 2.05 -4.07 -12.58
CA ILE A 188 1.12 -4.77 -11.69
C ILE A 188 1.71 -6.15 -11.42
N PHE A 189 2.22 -6.36 -10.20
CA PHE A 189 2.72 -7.64 -9.74
C PHE A 189 1.70 -8.30 -8.82
N TRP A 190 1.57 -9.60 -8.92
CA TRP A 190 0.56 -10.34 -8.16
C TRP A 190 1.05 -11.69 -7.71
N GLY A 191 0.73 -12.08 -6.46
CA GLY A 191 0.97 -13.43 -5.97
C GLY A 191 -0.02 -14.42 -6.61
N LYS A 192 0.47 -15.47 -7.26
CA LYS A 192 -0.38 -16.50 -7.90
C LYS A 192 -1.31 -17.20 -6.92
N GLU A 193 -0.90 -17.30 -5.65
CA GLU A 193 -1.64 -17.97 -4.57
C GLU A 193 -2.35 -16.97 -3.65
N ASP A 194 -2.48 -15.70 -4.06
CA ASP A 194 -3.12 -14.66 -3.26
C ASP A 194 -4.60 -14.97 -3.02
N LYS A 195 -4.93 -15.15 -1.72
CA LYS A 195 -6.30 -15.41 -1.25
C LYS A 195 -6.98 -14.16 -0.69
N ALA A 196 -6.23 -13.09 -0.47
CA ALA A 196 -6.75 -11.83 0.04
C ALA A 196 -7.30 -10.96 -1.08
N THR A 197 -6.48 -10.75 -2.12
CA THR A 197 -6.88 -10.16 -3.40
C THR A 197 -6.60 -11.20 -4.49
N PRO A 198 -7.63 -11.91 -5.00
CA PRO A 198 -7.42 -13.01 -5.94
C PRO A 198 -6.79 -12.51 -7.23
N LEU A 199 -6.05 -13.40 -7.93
CA LEU A 199 -5.33 -13.08 -9.17
C LEU A 199 -6.23 -12.39 -10.20
N SER A 200 -7.51 -12.80 -10.28
CA SER A 200 -8.51 -12.17 -11.14
C SER A 200 -8.74 -10.68 -10.87
N SER A 201 -8.45 -10.20 -9.64
CA SER A 201 -8.51 -8.77 -9.36
C SER A 201 -7.35 -8.02 -10.03
N GLY A 202 -6.16 -8.63 -10.07
CA GLY A 202 -5.01 -8.08 -10.79
C GLY A 202 -5.26 -8.05 -12.31
N GLU A 203 -5.83 -9.12 -12.86
CA GLU A 203 -6.25 -9.18 -14.27
C GLU A 203 -7.27 -8.08 -14.61
N ALA A 204 -8.25 -7.86 -13.71
CA ALA A 204 -9.24 -6.79 -13.88
C ALA A 204 -8.60 -5.40 -13.83
N ILE A 205 -7.66 -5.14 -12.92
CA ILE A 205 -6.93 -3.87 -12.86
C ILE A 205 -6.11 -3.67 -14.14
N HIS A 206 -5.44 -4.73 -14.61
CA HIS A 206 -4.68 -4.68 -15.86
C HIS A 206 -5.56 -4.34 -17.06
N ALA A 207 -6.74 -4.93 -17.16
CA ALA A 207 -7.68 -4.63 -18.23
C ALA A 207 -8.18 -3.17 -18.20
N LEU A 208 -8.22 -2.54 -17.03
CA LEU A 208 -8.65 -1.16 -16.85
C LEU A 208 -7.54 -0.14 -17.14
N ILE A 209 -6.28 -0.44 -16.80
CA ILE A 209 -5.14 0.48 -16.97
C ILE A 209 -4.48 0.23 -18.32
N SER A 210 -4.76 1.09 -19.29
CA SER A 210 -4.16 1.00 -20.62
C SER A 210 -2.64 1.07 -20.56
N GLY A 211 -1.96 0.16 -21.27
CA GLY A 211 -0.50 0.11 -21.33
C GLY A 211 0.19 -0.42 -20.07
N SER A 212 -0.55 -0.88 -19.07
CA SER A 212 0.04 -1.52 -17.90
C SER A 212 0.70 -2.86 -18.26
N ARG A 213 1.63 -3.33 -17.43
CA ARG A 213 2.22 -4.67 -17.52
C ARG A 213 1.76 -5.49 -16.32
N PHE A 214 1.18 -6.66 -16.57
CA PHE A 214 0.72 -7.59 -15.53
C PHE A 214 1.66 -8.79 -15.40
N LEU A 215 2.16 -9.05 -14.21
CA LEU A 215 3.25 -9.98 -13.93
C LEU A 215 2.92 -10.83 -12.68
N PRO A 216 2.25 -11.98 -12.84
CA PRO A 216 2.05 -12.91 -11.75
C PRO A 216 3.38 -13.55 -11.33
N LEU A 217 3.66 -13.55 -10.03
CA LEU A 217 4.83 -14.16 -9.41
C LEU A 217 4.40 -15.24 -8.40
N GLU A 218 5.31 -16.17 -8.10
CA GLU A 218 5.05 -17.20 -7.09
C GLU A 218 4.89 -16.59 -5.70
N GLY A 219 3.91 -17.08 -4.94
CA GLY A 219 3.63 -16.70 -3.57
C GLY A 219 2.22 -16.18 -3.32
N ASP A 220 1.96 -15.87 -2.06
CA ASP A 220 0.68 -15.38 -1.54
C ASP A 220 0.54 -13.85 -1.62
N HIS A 221 -0.34 -13.27 -0.80
CA HIS A 221 -0.55 -11.82 -0.72
C HIS A 221 0.74 -11.02 -0.40
N PHE A 222 1.72 -11.65 0.22
CA PHE A 222 3.02 -11.07 0.59
C PHE A 222 4.18 -11.55 -0.30
N PHE A 223 3.89 -12.04 -1.49
CA PHE A 223 4.87 -12.56 -2.46
C PHE A 223 6.09 -11.63 -2.64
N PHE A 224 5.88 -10.33 -2.55
CA PHE A 224 6.92 -9.31 -2.75
C PHE A 224 8.05 -9.37 -1.71
N LEU A 225 7.80 -9.94 -0.51
CA LEU A 225 8.83 -10.09 0.53
C LEU A 225 10.01 -10.94 0.07
N ARG A 226 9.79 -11.85 -0.89
CA ARG A 226 10.82 -12.74 -1.46
C ARG A 226 11.19 -12.38 -2.91
N ASN A 227 10.46 -11.46 -3.52
CA ASN A 227 10.59 -11.14 -4.94
C ASN A 227 11.07 -9.70 -5.20
N GLY A 228 11.56 -8.96 -4.18
CA GLY A 228 11.94 -7.56 -4.33
C GLY A 228 12.95 -7.31 -5.47
N GLU A 229 14.03 -8.11 -5.52
CA GLU A 229 15.05 -8.00 -6.57
C GLU A 229 14.51 -8.39 -7.96
N THR A 230 13.65 -9.40 -8.04
CA THR A 230 12.97 -9.79 -9.29
C THR A 230 12.08 -8.66 -9.80
N ILE A 231 11.31 -8.03 -8.91
CA ILE A 231 10.43 -6.89 -9.22
C ILE A 231 11.26 -5.72 -9.75
N GLU A 232 12.34 -5.35 -9.05
CA GLU A 232 13.27 -4.32 -9.50
C GLU A 232 13.80 -4.61 -10.90
N LYS A 233 14.36 -5.80 -11.11
CA LYS A 233 14.96 -6.21 -12.39
C LYS A 233 13.97 -6.01 -13.54
N ILE A 234 12.73 -6.52 -13.39
CA ILE A 234 11.69 -6.40 -14.41
C ILE A 234 11.34 -4.93 -14.71
N ILE A 235 11.24 -4.10 -13.66
CA ILE A 235 10.96 -2.66 -13.81
C ILE A 235 12.12 -1.99 -14.56
N MET A 236 13.35 -2.20 -14.13
CA MET A 236 14.54 -1.55 -14.71
C MET A 236 14.76 -1.95 -16.17
N GLU A 237 14.60 -3.23 -16.52
CA GLU A 237 14.65 -3.72 -17.90
C GLU A 237 13.56 -3.12 -18.81
N SER A 238 12.50 -2.60 -18.21
CA SER A 238 11.37 -2.00 -18.95
C SER A 238 11.50 -0.49 -19.12
N LEU A 239 12.37 0.13 -18.31
CA LEU A 239 12.60 1.58 -18.32
C LEU A 239 13.86 1.98 -19.12
N GLY A 240 14.78 1.02 -19.32
CA GLY A 240 16.03 1.21 -20.08
C GLY A 240 15.91 0.83 -21.49
#